data_9b508de5be1dd2ce2818d08bfad37b11
#
_entry.id   9b508de5be1dd2ce2818d08bfad37b11
#
_cell.length_a   1.000
_cell.length_b   1.000
_cell.length_c   1.000
_cell.angle_alpha   90.00
_cell.angle_beta   90.00
_cell.angle_gamma   90.00
#
_symmetry.space_group_name_H-M   'P 1'
#
loop_
_entity.id
_entity.type
_entity.pdbx_description
1 polymer ?
#
loop_
_entity_poly.entity_id
_entity_poly.type
_entity_poly.pdbx_seq_one_letter_code
_entity_poly.pdbx_strand_id
1 'polypeptide(L)'
;DEMPKISGVYINRLRKGMRLQADPTVKFAVGDFTIKRVLNKHLEINSPYNTYKNRGLPPGPINFPSKKAINSVLNYEDHDYLYFAAKPDFSGYHNFSKTHYQHIRNARKYQQALNEERIWR
;
A
#
# COMPACT_ATOMS: atom_id res chain seq x y z
N ASP A 1 2.30 14.48 8.91
CA ASP A 1 1.56 13.24 8.71
C ASP A 1 1.34 13.00 7.22
N GLU A 2 1.63 11.79 6.76
CA GLU A 2 1.58 11.41 5.36
C GLU A 2 0.23 10.84 4.90
N MET A 3 -0.74 10.66 5.78
CA MET A 3 -2.01 10.05 5.41
C MET A 3 -2.72 10.76 4.25
N PRO A 4 -2.82 12.10 4.21
CA PRO A 4 -3.41 12.78 3.05
C PRO A 4 -2.65 12.54 1.75
N LYS A 5 -1.32 12.41 1.83
CA LYS A 5 -0.47 12.14 0.67
C LYS A 5 -0.67 10.72 0.15
N ILE A 6 -0.77 9.74 1.06
CA ILE A 6 -1.07 8.35 0.72
C ILE A 6 -2.46 8.25 0.08
N SER A 7 -3.45 8.91 0.66
CA SER A 7 -4.80 8.96 0.09
C SER A 7 -4.79 9.51 -1.33
N GLY A 8 -3.97 10.53 -1.59
CA GLY A 8 -3.80 11.08 -2.93
C GLY A 8 -3.27 10.06 -3.94
N VAL A 9 -2.35 9.17 -3.52
CA VAL A 9 -1.87 8.10 -4.39
C VAL A 9 -3.02 7.18 -4.80
N TYR A 10 -3.83 6.72 -3.85
CA TYR A 10 -4.96 5.84 -4.16
C TYR A 10 -5.99 6.51 -5.05
N ILE A 11 -6.30 7.77 -4.81
CA ILE A 11 -7.22 8.53 -5.64
C ILE A 11 -6.67 8.66 -7.07
N ASN A 12 -5.38 8.95 -7.23
CA ASN A 12 -4.74 9.03 -8.54
C ASN A 12 -4.83 7.69 -9.28
N ARG A 13 -4.60 6.58 -8.58
CA ARG A 13 -4.71 5.25 -9.16
C ARG A 13 -6.13 4.94 -9.62
N LEU A 14 -7.13 5.26 -8.80
CA LEU A 14 -8.53 5.06 -9.17
C LEU A 14 -8.89 5.85 -10.42
N ARG A 15 -8.45 7.10 -10.51
CA ARG A 15 -8.71 7.96 -11.68
C ARG A 15 -8.07 7.42 -12.96
N LYS A 16 -6.92 6.76 -12.84
CA LYS A 16 -6.21 6.18 -13.98
C LYS A 16 -6.64 4.75 -14.30
N GLY A 17 -7.56 4.17 -13.53
CA GLY A 17 -7.97 2.79 -13.72
C GLY A 17 -6.91 1.77 -13.34
N MET A 18 -5.98 2.14 -12.48
CA MET A 18 -4.94 1.24 -11.97
C MET A 18 -5.47 0.39 -10.81
N ARG A 19 -4.89 -0.80 -10.64
CA ARG A 19 -5.16 -1.61 -9.45
C ARG A 19 -4.59 -0.90 -8.23
N LEU A 20 -5.31 -0.94 -7.11
CA LEU A 20 -4.87 -0.27 -5.88
C LEU A 20 -3.65 -0.94 -5.26
N GLN A 21 -3.53 -2.26 -5.37
CA GLN A 21 -2.42 -3.04 -4.83
C GLN A 21 -2.18 -2.73 -3.35
N ALA A 22 -3.25 -2.72 -2.58
CA ALA A 22 -3.22 -2.38 -1.17
C ALA A 22 -3.11 -3.64 -0.31
N ASP A 23 -1.99 -3.80 0.40
CA ASP A 23 -1.71 -4.96 1.25
C ASP A 23 -2.81 -5.27 2.26
N PRO A 24 -3.44 -4.29 2.93
CA PRO A 24 -4.53 -4.58 3.86
C PRO A 24 -5.69 -5.35 3.23
N THR A 25 -5.98 -5.13 1.94
CA THR A 25 -7.06 -5.86 1.25
C THR A 25 -6.69 -7.32 1.04
N VAL A 26 -5.40 -7.62 0.82
CA VAL A 26 -4.91 -8.99 0.70
C VAL A 26 -4.99 -9.71 2.04
N LYS A 27 -4.58 -9.06 3.12
CA LYS A 27 -4.71 -9.61 4.47
C LYS A 27 -6.16 -9.97 4.79
N PHE A 28 -7.09 -9.08 4.44
CA PHE A 28 -8.52 -9.34 4.62
C PHE A 28 -8.97 -10.56 3.80
N ALA A 29 -8.55 -10.63 2.54
CA ALA A 29 -8.91 -11.75 1.66
C ALA A 29 -8.37 -13.10 2.16
N VAL A 30 -7.15 -13.11 2.67
CA VAL A 30 -6.54 -14.31 3.26
C VAL A 30 -7.23 -14.69 4.58
N GLY A 31 -7.74 -13.71 5.32
CA GLY A 31 -8.39 -13.94 6.60
C GLY A 31 -7.44 -14.11 7.77
N ASP A 32 -6.16 -13.76 7.58
CA ASP A 32 -5.14 -13.87 8.63
C ASP A 32 -4.47 -12.51 8.85
N PHE A 33 -4.92 -11.80 9.87
CA PHE A 33 -4.41 -10.48 10.22
C PHE A 33 -3.12 -10.53 11.04
N THR A 34 -2.61 -11.72 11.36
CA THR A 34 -1.31 -11.87 12.03
C THR A 34 -0.15 -11.80 11.05
N ILE A 35 -0.43 -11.82 9.75
CA ILE A 35 0.59 -11.68 8.71
C ILE A 35 1.24 -10.31 8.87
N LYS A 36 2.55 -10.30 9.13
CA LYS A 36 3.32 -9.06 9.26
C LYS A 36 3.77 -8.51 7.92
N ARG A 37 3.92 -9.39 6.93
CA ARG A 37 4.46 -9.04 5.63
C ARG A 37 3.73 -9.87 4.56
N VAL A 38 3.14 -9.17 3.60
CA VAL A 38 2.50 -9.81 2.47
C VAL A 38 3.57 -10.34 1.53
N LEU A 39 3.55 -11.65 1.29
CA LEU A 39 4.48 -12.33 0.39
C LEU A 39 3.83 -12.57 -0.97
N ASN A 40 4.64 -12.92 -1.98
CA ASN A 40 4.14 -13.19 -3.33
C ASN A 40 3.02 -14.23 -3.35
N LYS A 41 3.11 -15.27 -2.52
CA LYS A 41 2.07 -16.29 -2.42
C LYS A 41 0.72 -15.72 -1.97
N HIS A 42 0.72 -14.67 -1.15
CA HIS A 42 -0.51 -14.02 -0.69
C HIS A 42 -1.16 -13.21 -1.81
N LEU A 43 -0.35 -12.63 -2.71
CA LEU A 43 -0.84 -11.82 -3.83
C LEU A 43 -1.62 -12.63 -4.86
N GLU A 44 -1.49 -13.95 -4.83
CA GLU A 44 -2.16 -14.85 -5.76
C GLU A 44 -3.57 -15.26 -5.32
N ILE A 45 -4.01 -14.86 -4.14
CA ILE A 45 -5.31 -15.29 -3.65
C ILE A 45 -6.44 -14.83 -4.58
N ASN A 46 -7.32 -15.78 -4.92
CA ASN A 46 -8.47 -15.50 -5.78
C ASN A 46 -9.64 -15.01 -4.93
N SER A 47 -9.74 -13.70 -4.79
CA SER A 47 -10.79 -13.05 -4.01
C SER A 47 -11.13 -11.71 -4.65
N PRO A 48 -12.41 -11.31 -4.66
CA PRO A 48 -12.78 -9.98 -5.14
C PRO A 48 -12.19 -8.85 -4.29
N TYR A 49 -11.74 -9.14 -3.06
CA TYR A 49 -11.07 -8.17 -2.20
C TYR A 49 -9.58 -7.99 -2.54
N ASN A 50 -9.00 -8.88 -3.37
CA ASN A 50 -7.60 -8.77 -3.73
C ASN A 50 -7.39 -7.66 -4.77
N THR A 51 -6.91 -6.50 -4.32
CA THR A 51 -6.69 -5.35 -5.18
C THR A 51 -5.43 -5.46 -6.05
N TYR A 52 -4.64 -6.52 -5.92
CA TYR A 52 -3.58 -6.84 -6.87
C TYR A 52 -4.14 -7.52 -8.12
N LYS A 53 -5.29 -8.16 -8.03
CA LYS A 53 -5.93 -8.86 -9.16
C LYS A 53 -7.12 -8.11 -9.73
N ASN A 54 -7.78 -7.29 -8.94
CA ASN A 54 -9.02 -6.61 -9.33
C ASN A 54 -8.83 -5.11 -9.29
N ARG A 55 -9.31 -4.44 -10.33
CA ARG A 55 -9.26 -2.98 -10.42
C ARG A 55 -10.37 -2.34 -9.60
N GLY A 56 -10.13 -1.11 -9.18
CA GLY A 56 -11.11 -0.32 -8.45
C GLY A 56 -11.16 -0.67 -6.97
N LEU A 57 -12.20 -0.21 -6.33
CA LEU A 57 -12.42 -0.44 -4.90
C LEU A 57 -12.84 -1.89 -4.64
N PRO A 58 -12.49 -2.45 -3.47
CA PRO A 58 -13.01 -3.77 -3.08
C PRO A 58 -14.53 -3.71 -2.90
N PRO A 59 -15.22 -4.88 -2.89
CA PRO A 59 -16.68 -4.93 -2.83
C PRO A 59 -17.30 -4.28 -1.60
N GLY A 60 -16.55 -4.14 -0.51
CA GLY A 60 -17.03 -3.51 0.72
C GLY A 60 -15.87 -3.11 1.62
N PRO A 61 -16.17 -2.52 2.77
CA PRO A 61 -15.13 -2.12 3.72
C PRO A 61 -14.47 -3.35 4.35
N ILE A 62 -13.17 -3.21 4.68
CA ILE A 62 -12.38 -4.27 5.33
C ILE A 62 -12.25 -4.03 6.83
N ASN A 63 -12.57 -2.83 7.29
CA ASN A 63 -12.59 -2.47 8.72
C ASN A 63 -13.40 -1.18 8.89
N PHE A 64 -13.54 -0.74 10.14
CA PHE A 64 -14.11 0.57 10.43
C PHE A 64 -13.00 1.62 10.35
N PRO A 65 -13.09 2.59 9.43
CA PRO A 65 -12.04 3.60 9.31
C PRO A 65 -12.06 4.55 10.50
N SER A 66 -10.88 4.99 10.93
CA SER A 66 -10.75 6.02 11.93
C SER A 66 -11.21 7.37 11.39
N LYS A 67 -11.56 8.29 12.30
CA LYS A 67 -11.90 9.67 11.92
C LYS A 67 -10.75 10.31 11.14
N LYS A 68 -9.51 10.05 11.55
CA LYS A 68 -8.31 10.55 10.88
C LYS A 68 -8.20 10.01 9.45
N ALA A 69 -8.49 8.72 9.24
CA ALA A 69 -8.47 8.12 7.92
C ALA A 69 -9.52 8.75 7.01
N ILE A 70 -10.74 8.95 7.50
CA ILE A 70 -11.81 9.61 6.74
C ILE A 70 -11.39 11.03 6.35
N ASN A 71 -10.86 11.80 7.29
CA ASN A 71 -10.41 13.16 7.03
C ASN A 71 -9.28 13.20 5.98
N SER A 72 -8.37 12.20 5.99
CA SER A 72 -7.29 12.15 5.03
C SER A 72 -7.77 11.92 3.59
N VAL A 73 -8.90 11.22 3.42
CA VAL A 73 -9.51 11.03 2.11
C VAL A 73 -10.25 12.29 1.67
N LEU A 74 -11.02 12.90 2.57
CA LEU A 74 -11.77 14.12 2.26
C LEU A 74 -10.84 15.30 1.97
N ASN A 75 -9.66 15.32 2.58
CA ASN A 75 -8.67 16.39 2.43
C ASN A 75 -7.36 15.85 1.87
N TYR A 76 -7.45 14.96 0.88
CA TYR A 76 -6.27 14.36 0.29
C TYR A 76 -5.35 15.41 -0.35
N GLU A 77 -4.05 15.13 -0.30
CA GLU A 77 -3.06 15.98 -0.94
C GLU A 77 -3.12 15.79 -2.46
N ASP A 78 -3.24 16.88 -3.20
CA ASP A 78 -3.28 16.86 -4.66
C ASP A 78 -1.85 16.82 -5.21
N HIS A 79 -1.49 15.71 -5.85
CA HIS A 79 -0.17 15.46 -6.43
C HIS A 79 -0.29 14.43 -7.55
N ASP A 80 0.84 14.11 -8.19
CA ASP A 80 0.88 13.15 -9.30
C ASP A 80 1.51 11.81 -8.93
N TYR A 81 1.77 11.54 -7.66
CA TYR A 81 2.37 10.27 -7.24
C TYR A 81 1.39 9.12 -7.42
N LEU A 82 1.91 7.99 -7.91
CA LEU A 82 1.15 6.76 -8.14
C LEU A 82 1.63 5.61 -7.28
N TYR A 83 2.76 5.76 -6.58
CA TYR A 83 3.39 4.71 -5.78
C TYR A 83 3.92 5.27 -4.48
N PHE A 84 3.96 4.42 -3.46
CA PHE A 84 4.69 4.70 -2.23
C PHE A 84 5.28 3.41 -1.68
N ALA A 85 6.42 3.54 -0.99
CA ALA A 85 7.10 2.43 -0.34
C ALA A 85 7.71 2.93 0.97
N ALA A 86 7.74 2.09 1.99
CA ALA A 86 8.32 2.46 3.27
C ALA A 86 9.80 2.84 3.10
N LYS A 87 10.23 3.85 3.84
CA LYS A 87 11.65 4.23 3.86
C LYS A 87 12.50 3.17 4.56
N PRO A 88 13.73 2.93 4.08
CA PRO A 88 14.59 1.89 4.65
C PRO A 88 15.14 2.19 6.03
N ASP A 89 14.96 3.41 6.54
CA ASP A 89 15.41 3.81 7.88
C ASP A 89 14.42 3.44 8.99
N PHE A 90 13.31 2.77 8.63
CA PHE A 90 12.26 2.35 9.57
C PHE A 90 11.65 3.49 10.36
N SER A 91 11.66 4.71 9.80
CA SER A 91 11.09 5.90 10.43
C SER A 91 9.56 5.89 10.47
N GLY A 92 8.92 5.02 9.68
CA GLY A 92 7.48 5.01 9.48
C GLY A 92 7.02 5.91 8.34
N TYR A 93 7.94 6.67 7.74
CA TYR A 93 7.67 7.50 6.57
C TYR A 93 7.85 6.71 5.27
N HIS A 94 7.43 7.31 4.16
CA HIS A 94 7.40 6.65 2.87
C HIS A 94 8.13 7.46 1.81
N ASN A 95 8.66 6.76 0.80
CA ASN A 95 9.15 7.34 -0.44
C ASN A 95 8.03 7.28 -1.47
N PHE A 96 7.72 8.43 -2.07
CA PHE A 96 6.67 8.55 -3.08
C PHE A 96 7.32 8.67 -4.46
N SER A 97 6.68 8.09 -5.48
CA SER A 97 7.19 8.17 -6.84
C SER A 97 6.07 8.20 -7.87
N LYS A 98 6.39 8.75 -9.04
CA LYS A 98 5.45 8.87 -10.17
C LYS A 98 5.56 7.69 -11.12
N THR A 99 6.73 7.02 -11.15
CA THR A 99 7.02 5.96 -12.11
C THR A 99 7.21 4.62 -11.42
N HIS A 100 6.85 3.55 -12.11
CA HIS A 100 7.05 2.19 -11.64
C HIS A 100 8.54 1.89 -11.42
N TYR A 101 9.40 2.38 -12.31
CA TYR A 101 10.85 2.20 -12.19
C TYR A 101 11.38 2.74 -10.85
N GLN A 102 11.04 3.97 -10.52
CA GLN A 102 11.47 4.58 -9.25
C GLN A 102 10.90 3.85 -8.04
N HIS A 103 9.63 3.41 -8.16
CA HIS A 103 9.00 2.62 -7.09
C HIS A 103 9.75 1.32 -6.83
N ILE A 104 10.13 0.60 -7.88
CA ILE A 104 10.88 -0.66 -7.72
C ILE A 104 12.21 -0.41 -7.01
N ARG A 105 12.90 0.67 -7.36
CA ARG A 105 14.15 1.04 -6.67
C ARG A 105 13.93 1.32 -5.19
N ASN A 106 12.89 2.08 -4.87
CA ASN A 106 12.55 2.39 -3.48
C ASN A 106 12.17 1.13 -2.70
N ALA A 107 11.37 0.26 -3.31
CA ALA A 107 10.94 -1.00 -2.68
C ALA A 107 12.12 -1.93 -2.42
N ARG A 108 13.08 -2.00 -3.34
CA ARG A 108 14.29 -2.83 -3.17
C ARG A 108 15.13 -2.35 -1.99
N LYS A 109 15.29 -1.05 -1.82
CA LYS A 109 16.03 -0.50 -0.68
C LYS A 109 15.41 -0.90 0.65
N TYR A 110 14.09 -0.82 0.73
CA TYR A 110 13.38 -1.23 1.93
C TYR A 110 13.52 -2.74 2.18
N GLN A 111 13.41 -3.54 1.12
CA GLN A 111 13.54 -4.98 1.18
C GLN A 111 14.92 -5.40 1.67
N GLN A 112 15.97 -4.75 1.16
CA GLN A 112 17.34 -4.98 1.59
C GLN A 112 17.53 -4.65 3.08
N ALA A 113 16.96 -3.53 3.52
CA ALA A 113 17.02 -3.13 4.92
C ALA A 113 16.32 -4.15 5.84
N LEU A 114 15.16 -4.69 5.40
CA LEU A 114 14.47 -5.75 6.13
C LEU A 114 15.31 -7.02 6.23
N ASN A 115 15.96 -7.41 5.14
CA ASN A 115 16.78 -8.61 5.11
C ASN A 115 18.01 -8.47 6.03
N GLU A 116 18.66 -7.31 6.03
CA GLU A 116 19.77 -7.01 6.92
C GLU A 116 19.35 -7.08 8.39
N GLU A 117 18.21 -6.49 8.72
CA GLU A 117 17.65 -6.53 10.08
C GLU A 117 17.41 -7.96 10.55
N ARG A 118 16.95 -8.84 9.66
CA ARG A 118 16.72 -10.25 9.99
C ARG A 118 18.01 -11.01 10.25
N ILE A 119 19.09 -10.68 9.53
CA ILE A 119 20.38 -11.34 9.68
C ILE A 119 20.96 -11.08 11.08
N TRP A 120 20.72 -9.89 11.62
CA TRP A 120 21.25 -9.50 12.92
C TRP A 120 20.36 -9.86 14.11
N ARG A 121 19.18 -10.40 13.85
CA ARG A 121 18.28 -10.90 14.88
C ARG A 121 18.41 -12.43 14.98
#